data_7b6b7be6379085ed2e10cb65f527b26d
#
_entry.id   7b6b7be6379085ed2e10cb65f527b26d
#
_cell.length_a   1.000
_cell.length_b   1.000
_cell.length_c   1.000
_cell.angle_alpha   90.00
_cell.angle_beta   90.00
_cell.angle_gamma   90.00
#
_symmetry.space_group_name_H-M   'P 1'
#
loop_
_entity.id
_entity.type
_entity.pdbx_description
1 polymer ?
#
loop_
_entity_poly.entity_id
_entity_poly.type
_entity_poly.pdbx_seq_one_letter_code
_entity_poly.pdbx_strand_id
1 'polypeptide(L)'
;MVLYNLTILFVHHLNKLGKTLGSTGFDVVVDGIIRLSKNNFDDNTIKMEIINRDFPDKEEYLHKDKNQVFSIAKDNALEIANPVIVAFVKYAIREKKFDFTISEIINKANLMCTPTQLGKLLNTQKDLLEQEGLHISKYRTTEGRMYHIDYEEPSLENE
;
A
#
# COMPACT_ATOMS: atom_id res chain seq x y z
N MET A 1 -43.71 -19.93 11.91
CA MET A 1 -42.26 -19.78 11.68
C MET A 1 -41.90 -18.41 12.16
N VAL A 2 -41.07 -18.29 13.20
CA VAL A 2 -40.64 -16.97 13.71
C VAL A 2 -39.32 -16.68 12.98
N LEU A 3 -39.32 -15.61 12.17
CA LEU A 3 -38.13 -15.13 11.50
C LEU A 3 -37.44 -14.15 12.44
N TYR A 4 -36.28 -14.51 12.92
CA TYR A 4 -35.43 -13.62 13.69
C TYR A 4 -34.47 -12.88 12.73
N ASN A 5 -34.46 -11.56 12.75
CA ASN A 5 -33.41 -10.78 12.12
C ASN A 5 -32.20 -10.83 13.05
N LEU A 6 -31.29 -11.75 12.82
CA LEU A 6 -30.09 -11.96 13.63
C LEU A 6 -28.84 -11.75 12.77
N THR A 7 -27.98 -10.86 13.21
CA THR A 7 -26.62 -10.72 12.67
C THR A 7 -25.64 -11.37 13.64
N ILE A 8 -24.78 -12.25 13.14
CA ILE A 8 -23.77 -12.93 13.93
C ILE A 8 -22.40 -12.48 13.44
N LEU A 9 -21.59 -11.93 14.34
CA LEU A 9 -20.20 -11.56 14.09
C LEU A 9 -19.26 -12.57 14.73
N PHE A 10 -18.44 -13.23 13.91
CA PHE A 10 -17.40 -14.13 14.37
C PHE A 10 -16.03 -13.42 14.27
N VAL A 11 -15.26 -13.43 15.36
CA VAL A 11 -13.89 -12.94 15.35
C VAL A 11 -12.94 -14.13 15.41
N HIS A 12 -12.04 -14.23 14.45
CA HIS A 12 -11.10 -15.34 14.34
C HIS A 12 -9.70 -14.87 13.94
N HIS A 13 -8.66 -15.58 14.41
CA HIS A 13 -7.28 -15.30 14.03
C HIS A 13 -6.93 -15.99 12.70
N LEU A 14 -6.22 -15.27 11.86
CA LEU A 14 -5.60 -15.83 10.66
C LEU A 14 -4.29 -16.55 11.02
N ASN A 15 -3.95 -17.59 10.30
CA ASN A 15 -2.64 -18.22 10.38
C ASN A 15 -1.56 -17.34 9.72
N LYS A 16 -0.28 -17.75 9.82
CA LYS A 16 0.85 -17.01 9.23
C LYS A 16 0.77 -16.87 7.69
N LEU A 17 -0.08 -17.65 7.04
CA LEU A 17 -0.33 -17.58 5.60
C LEU A 17 -1.55 -16.72 5.25
N GLY A 18 -2.14 -16.02 6.22
CA GLY A 18 -3.33 -15.18 6.02
C GLY A 18 -4.63 -15.98 5.81
N LYS A 19 -4.63 -17.28 6.12
CA LYS A 19 -5.81 -18.14 6.00
C LYS A 19 -6.46 -18.35 7.36
N THR A 20 -7.79 -18.51 7.37
CA THR A 20 -8.57 -18.87 8.56
C THR A 20 -8.06 -20.18 9.14
N LEU A 21 -7.77 -20.21 10.44
CA LEU A 21 -7.39 -21.43 11.16
C LEU A 21 -8.64 -22.31 11.32
N GLY A 22 -8.61 -23.49 10.73
CA GLY A 22 -9.70 -24.48 10.84
C GLY A 22 -10.28 -24.86 9.48
N SER A 23 -11.52 -25.29 9.49
CA SER A 23 -12.22 -25.77 8.29
C SER A 23 -12.39 -24.63 7.26
N THR A 24 -12.03 -24.89 6.02
CA THR A 24 -12.31 -24.04 4.86
C THR A 24 -13.82 -23.77 4.64
N GLY A 25 -14.69 -24.41 5.43
CA GLY A 25 -16.13 -24.25 5.36
C GLY A 25 -16.65 -22.91 5.89
N PHE A 26 -15.91 -22.18 6.72
CA PHE A 26 -16.36 -20.88 7.21
C PHE A 26 -16.50 -19.85 6.10
N ASP A 27 -15.53 -19.77 5.21
CA ASP A 27 -15.52 -18.80 4.11
C ASP A 27 -16.68 -19.02 3.11
N VAL A 28 -17.33 -20.20 3.15
CA VAL A 28 -18.43 -20.57 2.25
C VAL A 28 -19.81 -20.23 2.83
N VAL A 29 -19.90 -20.09 4.17
CA VAL A 29 -21.19 -19.99 4.89
C VAL A 29 -21.50 -18.55 5.30
N VAL A 30 -20.50 -17.67 5.37
CA VAL A 30 -20.68 -16.28 5.80
C VAL A 30 -21.05 -15.37 4.63
N ASP A 31 -21.85 -14.34 4.89
CA ASP A 31 -22.26 -13.36 3.88
C ASP A 31 -21.17 -12.32 3.58
N GLY A 32 -20.26 -12.09 4.54
CA GLY A 32 -19.14 -11.20 4.37
C GLY A 32 -17.98 -11.53 5.30
N ILE A 33 -16.78 -11.22 4.85
CA ILE A 33 -15.51 -11.40 5.59
C ILE A 33 -14.79 -10.08 5.62
N ILE A 34 -14.39 -9.64 6.82
CA ILE A 34 -13.48 -8.53 6.99
C ILE A 34 -12.14 -9.09 7.46
N ARG A 35 -11.11 -8.94 6.64
CA ARG A 35 -9.74 -9.33 6.98
C ARG A 35 -8.93 -8.10 7.35
N LEU A 36 -8.30 -8.15 8.51
CA LEU A 36 -7.38 -7.11 8.95
C LEU A 36 -5.96 -7.69 8.94
N SER A 37 -5.07 -7.07 8.21
CA SER A 37 -3.67 -7.45 8.14
C SER A 37 -2.77 -6.25 8.40
N LYS A 38 -1.66 -6.48 9.11
CA LYS A 38 -0.65 -5.43 9.28
C LYS A 38 -0.02 -5.10 7.94
N ASN A 39 0.12 -3.81 7.68
CA ASN A 39 0.99 -3.38 6.60
C ASN A 39 2.45 -3.67 7.02
N ASN A 40 3.20 -4.41 6.20
CA ASN A 40 4.57 -4.81 6.50
C ASN A 40 5.56 -3.63 6.62
N PHE A 41 5.10 -2.42 6.38
CA PHE A 41 5.94 -1.23 6.26
C PHE A 41 5.68 -0.17 7.33
N ASP A 42 4.54 -0.24 8.03
CA ASP A 42 4.18 0.70 9.08
C ASP A 42 3.34 -0.01 10.16
N ASP A 43 3.76 0.10 11.41
CA ASP A 43 3.03 -0.48 12.56
C ASP A 43 1.69 0.22 12.84
N ASN A 44 1.46 1.40 12.27
CA ASN A 44 0.26 2.20 12.49
C ASN A 44 -0.79 2.04 11.38
N THR A 45 -0.46 1.33 10.31
CA THR A 45 -1.39 1.12 9.18
C THR A 45 -1.83 -0.34 9.11
N ILE A 46 -3.14 -0.54 9.00
CA ILE A 46 -3.76 -1.86 8.83
C ILE A 46 -4.48 -1.87 7.50
N LYS A 47 -4.20 -2.88 6.70
CA LYS A 47 -4.99 -3.19 5.51
C LYS A 47 -6.27 -3.90 5.93
N MET A 48 -7.40 -3.41 5.47
CA MET A 48 -8.72 -4.00 5.64
C MET A 48 -9.26 -4.46 4.28
N GLU A 49 -9.42 -5.75 4.13
CA GLU A 49 -10.07 -6.37 2.96
C GLU A 49 -11.51 -6.74 3.35
N ILE A 50 -12.47 -6.26 2.58
CA ILE A 50 -13.90 -6.56 2.76
C ILE A 50 -14.32 -7.42 1.59
N ILE A 51 -14.61 -8.68 1.86
CA ILE A 51 -15.03 -9.68 0.88
C ILE A 51 -16.52 -9.93 1.11
N ASN A 52 -17.35 -9.69 0.11
CA ASN A 52 -18.79 -9.81 0.22
C ASN A 52 -19.33 -10.81 -0.80
N ARG A 53 -20.44 -11.49 -0.45
CA ARG A 53 -21.13 -12.37 -1.38
C ARG A 53 -21.87 -11.60 -2.47
N ASP A 54 -22.53 -10.49 -2.10
CA ASP A 54 -23.50 -9.79 -2.95
C ASP A 54 -23.01 -8.45 -3.47
N PHE A 55 -21.83 -7.98 -3.01
CA PHE A 55 -21.23 -6.70 -3.39
C PHE A 55 -19.78 -6.91 -3.85
N PRO A 56 -19.24 -6.02 -4.66
CA PRO A 56 -17.81 -6.05 -5.02
C PRO A 56 -16.92 -6.03 -3.78
N ASP A 57 -15.84 -6.78 -3.84
CA ASP A 57 -14.81 -6.76 -2.82
C ASP A 57 -14.20 -5.36 -2.72
N LYS A 58 -13.88 -4.94 -1.51
CA LYS A 58 -13.34 -3.63 -1.21
C LYS A 58 -12.07 -3.75 -0.39
N GLU A 59 -11.11 -2.91 -0.70
CA GLU A 59 -9.87 -2.79 0.05
C GLU A 59 -9.76 -1.37 0.62
N GLU A 60 -9.50 -1.27 1.91
CA GLU A 60 -9.35 0.00 2.61
C GLU A 60 -8.12 -0.05 3.52
N TYR A 61 -7.58 1.09 3.81
CA TYR A 61 -6.50 1.22 4.77
C TYR A 61 -6.97 1.98 5.99
N LEU A 62 -6.64 1.45 7.16
CA LEU A 62 -6.94 2.06 8.44
C LEU A 62 -5.65 2.60 9.04
N HIS A 63 -5.65 3.88 9.41
CA HIS A 63 -4.56 4.47 10.18
C HIS A 63 -4.92 4.48 11.67
N LYS A 64 -3.97 4.03 12.49
CA LYS A 64 -4.09 4.01 13.95
C LYS A 64 -3.38 5.23 14.53
N ASP A 65 -4.13 6.06 15.25
CA ASP A 65 -3.56 7.20 15.94
C ASP A 65 -2.85 6.82 17.25
N LYS A 66 -2.21 7.79 17.90
CA LYS A 66 -1.54 7.62 19.20
C LYS A 66 -2.46 7.16 20.34
N ASN A 67 -3.76 7.33 20.22
CA ASN A 67 -4.77 6.90 21.17
C ASN A 67 -5.31 5.50 20.85
N GLN A 68 -4.72 4.79 19.88
CA GLN A 68 -5.14 3.47 19.40
C GLN A 68 -6.49 3.48 18.67
N VAL A 69 -6.96 4.65 18.22
CA VAL A 69 -8.20 4.78 17.44
C VAL A 69 -7.88 4.61 15.96
N PHE A 70 -8.67 3.78 15.28
CA PHE A 70 -8.54 3.56 13.84
C PHE A 70 -9.48 4.49 13.08
N SER A 71 -8.98 5.12 12.06
CA SER A 71 -9.75 5.88 11.08
C SER A 71 -9.45 5.37 9.67
N ILE A 72 -10.42 5.46 8.78
CA ILE A 72 -10.17 5.20 7.36
C ILE A 72 -9.20 6.27 6.88
N ALA A 73 -8.09 5.85 6.32
CA ALA A 73 -7.15 6.76 5.70
C ALA A 73 -7.86 7.39 4.49
N LYS A 74 -8.12 8.68 4.58
CA LYS A 74 -8.74 9.42 3.48
C LYS A 74 -7.72 9.51 2.34
N ASP A 75 -8.11 9.05 1.19
CA ASP A 75 -7.63 9.21 -0.20
C ASP A 75 -6.17 9.65 -0.50
N ASN A 76 -5.28 9.70 0.47
CA ASN A 76 -3.87 9.91 0.24
C ASN A 76 -3.13 8.57 0.32
N ALA A 77 -3.13 7.83 -0.80
CA ALA A 77 -2.35 6.62 -0.94
C ALA A 77 -0.87 6.85 -0.51
N LEU A 78 -0.40 8.07 -0.66
CA LEU A 78 0.94 8.48 -0.22
C LEU A 78 1.08 8.52 1.31
N GLU A 79 0.07 8.90 2.08
CA GLU A 79 0.13 8.93 3.55
C GLU A 79 0.21 7.52 4.16
N ILE A 80 -0.29 6.53 3.41
CA ILE A 80 -0.29 5.11 3.79
C ILE A 80 0.97 4.41 3.27
N ALA A 81 1.66 5.02 2.33
CA ALA A 81 2.84 4.45 1.71
C ALA A 81 3.99 4.32 2.71
N ASN A 82 4.89 3.41 2.41
CA ASN A 82 6.13 3.25 3.14
C ASN A 82 6.86 4.60 3.30
N PRO A 83 7.32 4.99 4.51
CA PRO A 83 8.02 6.25 4.75
C PRO A 83 9.19 6.52 3.78
N VAL A 84 9.86 5.45 3.33
CA VAL A 84 10.93 5.55 2.31
C VAL A 84 10.36 6.00 0.97
N ILE A 85 9.19 5.48 0.56
CA ILE A 85 8.51 5.90 -0.66
C ILE A 85 8.02 7.34 -0.55
N VAL A 86 7.45 7.72 0.58
CA VAL A 86 7.02 9.11 0.84
C VAL A 86 8.19 10.09 0.72
N ALA A 87 9.33 9.76 1.32
CA ALA A 87 10.53 10.59 1.24
C ALA A 87 11.09 10.64 -0.19
N PHE A 88 11.08 9.50 -0.89
CA PHE A 88 11.48 9.40 -2.30
C PHE A 88 10.60 10.25 -3.21
N VAL A 89 9.27 10.15 -3.09
CA VAL A 89 8.29 10.94 -3.87
C VAL A 89 8.51 12.43 -3.65
N LYS A 90 8.61 12.88 -2.38
CA LYS A 90 8.88 14.29 -2.05
C LYS A 90 10.17 14.80 -2.70
N TYR A 91 11.21 13.98 -2.71
CA TYR A 91 12.47 14.31 -3.37
C TYR A 91 12.28 14.40 -4.89
N ALA A 92 11.63 13.40 -5.49
CA ALA A 92 11.43 13.31 -6.94
C ALA A 92 10.56 14.45 -7.49
N ILE A 93 9.49 14.83 -6.80
CA ILE A 93 8.65 15.97 -7.16
C ILE A 93 9.46 17.29 -7.18
N ARG A 94 10.38 17.46 -6.22
CA ARG A 94 11.23 18.65 -6.16
C ARG A 94 12.23 18.72 -7.30
N GLU A 95 12.85 17.60 -7.65
CA GLU A 95 13.89 17.54 -8.70
C GLU A 95 13.30 17.43 -10.12
N LYS A 96 12.05 16.97 -10.23
CA LYS A 96 11.22 16.81 -11.45
C LYS A 96 11.76 15.80 -12.46
N LYS A 97 12.96 16.01 -13.01
CA LYS A 97 13.53 15.15 -14.05
C LYS A 97 15.01 14.87 -13.77
N PHE A 98 15.36 13.60 -13.59
CA PHE A 98 16.74 13.23 -13.31
C PHE A 98 17.02 11.74 -13.49
N ASP A 99 18.28 11.41 -13.68
CA ASP A 99 18.80 10.03 -13.71
C ASP A 99 19.52 9.71 -12.41
N PHE A 100 19.43 8.45 -11.98
CA PHE A 100 20.08 8.02 -10.75
C PHE A 100 20.37 6.51 -10.73
N THR A 101 21.38 6.14 -9.96
CA THR A 101 21.53 4.78 -9.44
C THR A 101 20.79 4.66 -8.11
N ILE A 102 20.36 3.45 -7.75
CA ILE A 102 19.69 3.22 -6.45
C ILE A 102 20.53 3.71 -5.26
N SER A 103 21.87 3.55 -5.34
CA SER A 103 22.75 3.98 -4.26
C SER A 103 22.87 5.50 -4.16
N GLU A 104 22.91 6.19 -5.29
CA GLU A 104 22.95 7.66 -5.31
C GLU A 104 21.68 8.28 -4.72
N ILE A 105 20.51 7.78 -5.11
CA ILE A 105 19.25 8.34 -4.64
C ILE A 105 19.04 8.13 -3.14
N ILE A 106 19.49 7.00 -2.59
CA ILE A 106 19.46 6.74 -1.14
C ILE A 106 20.22 7.84 -0.41
N ASN A 107 21.40 8.17 -0.88
CA ASN A 107 22.22 9.21 -0.26
C ASN A 107 21.64 10.62 -0.47
N LYS A 108 21.24 10.97 -1.71
CA LYS A 108 20.73 12.31 -2.05
C LYS A 108 19.40 12.63 -1.36
N ALA A 109 18.49 11.66 -1.29
CA ALA A 109 17.20 11.81 -0.64
C ALA A 109 17.20 11.40 0.85
N ASN A 110 18.39 11.04 1.40
CA ASN A 110 18.58 10.59 2.78
C ASN A 110 17.59 9.49 3.19
N LEU A 111 17.45 8.45 2.35
CA LEU A 111 16.50 7.38 2.56
C LEU A 111 17.08 6.34 3.54
N MET A 112 16.30 6.00 4.57
CA MET A 112 16.69 4.99 5.57
C MET A 112 16.36 3.57 5.09
N CYS A 113 17.02 3.10 4.02
CA CYS A 113 16.82 1.77 3.46
C CYS A 113 18.06 1.26 2.73
N THR A 114 18.10 -0.04 2.47
CA THR A 114 19.13 -0.65 1.63
C THR A 114 18.78 -0.54 0.13
N PRO A 115 19.78 -0.62 -0.78
CA PRO A 115 19.53 -0.61 -2.22
C PRO A 115 18.55 -1.68 -2.69
N THR A 116 18.62 -2.87 -2.11
CA THR A 116 17.70 -3.97 -2.43
C THR A 116 16.27 -3.67 -1.99
N GLN A 117 16.10 -3.06 -0.81
CA GLN A 117 14.78 -2.66 -0.32
C GLN A 117 14.16 -1.57 -1.21
N LEU A 118 14.91 -0.52 -1.54
CA LEU A 118 14.40 0.53 -2.42
C LEU A 118 14.03 -0.02 -3.80
N GLY A 119 14.88 -0.86 -4.40
CA GLY A 119 14.60 -1.48 -5.68
C GLY A 119 13.32 -2.33 -5.69
N LYS A 120 13.04 -3.06 -4.59
CA LYS A 120 11.77 -3.77 -4.41
C LYS A 120 10.59 -2.81 -4.25
N LEU A 121 10.72 -1.78 -3.42
CA LEU A 121 9.68 -0.79 -3.18
C LEU A 121 9.26 -0.06 -4.46
N LEU A 122 10.21 0.40 -5.26
CA LEU A 122 9.95 1.06 -6.55
C LEU A 122 9.23 0.14 -7.56
N ASN A 123 9.40 -1.18 -7.43
CA ASN A 123 8.67 -2.14 -8.27
C ASN A 123 7.27 -2.42 -7.74
N THR A 124 7.12 -2.60 -6.41
CA THR A 124 5.84 -2.97 -5.79
C THR A 124 4.89 -1.79 -5.67
N GLN A 125 5.41 -0.57 -5.65
CA GLN A 125 4.63 0.66 -5.53
C GLN A 125 4.56 1.43 -6.86
N LYS A 126 4.76 0.75 -7.98
CA LYS A 126 4.80 1.38 -9.30
C LYS A 126 3.51 2.15 -9.59
N ASP A 127 2.36 1.53 -9.35
CA ASP A 127 1.04 2.12 -9.62
C ASP A 127 0.81 3.39 -8.77
N LEU A 128 1.22 3.36 -7.50
CA LEU A 128 1.19 4.53 -6.62
C LEU A 128 2.08 5.66 -7.14
N LEU A 129 3.30 5.33 -7.58
CA LEU A 129 4.24 6.33 -8.11
C LEU A 129 3.70 6.97 -9.39
N GLU A 130 3.05 6.19 -10.25
CA GLU A 130 2.39 6.69 -11.46
C GLU A 130 1.18 7.57 -11.12
N GLN A 131 0.39 7.24 -10.10
CA GLN A 131 -0.71 8.09 -9.61
C GLN A 131 -0.21 9.43 -9.07
N GLU A 132 0.97 9.45 -8.44
CA GLU A 132 1.64 10.67 -7.98
C GLU A 132 2.36 11.43 -9.12
N GLY A 133 2.19 11.01 -10.36
CA GLY A 133 2.78 11.65 -11.54
C GLY A 133 4.26 11.31 -11.78
N LEU A 134 4.78 10.25 -11.14
CA LEU A 134 6.17 9.84 -11.26
C LEU A 134 6.32 8.68 -12.25
N HIS A 135 6.81 8.97 -13.43
CA HIS A 135 7.13 7.98 -14.45
C HIS A 135 8.57 7.51 -14.31
N ILE A 136 8.75 6.24 -13.93
CA ILE A 136 10.07 5.66 -13.70
C ILE A 136 10.38 4.66 -14.79
N SER A 137 11.41 4.93 -15.57
CA SER A 137 11.98 4.02 -16.55
C SER A 137 13.34 3.49 -16.09
N LYS A 138 13.73 2.32 -16.61
CA LYS A 138 14.99 1.64 -16.26
C LYS A 138 15.78 1.37 -17.53
N TYR A 139 17.06 1.68 -17.49
CA TYR A 139 17.99 1.36 -18.57
C TYR A 139 19.33 0.89 -18.02
N ARG A 140 20.18 0.39 -18.87
CA ARG A 140 21.48 -0.14 -18.48
C ARG A 140 22.59 0.62 -19.21
N THR A 141 23.56 1.06 -18.44
CA THR A 141 24.80 1.66 -18.95
C THR A 141 25.99 0.73 -18.69
N THR A 142 27.18 1.10 -19.15
CA THR A 142 28.44 0.42 -18.83
C THR A 142 28.74 0.42 -17.33
N GLU A 143 28.26 1.42 -16.60
CA GLU A 143 28.46 1.60 -15.15
C GLU A 143 27.40 0.87 -14.32
N GLY A 144 26.32 0.37 -14.93
CA GLY A 144 25.30 -0.42 -14.24
C GLY A 144 23.86 -0.09 -14.62
N ARG A 145 22.95 -0.39 -13.69
CA ARG A 145 21.52 -0.11 -13.87
C ARG A 145 21.20 1.31 -13.44
N MET A 146 20.65 2.07 -14.38
CA MET A 146 20.18 3.44 -14.18
C MET A 146 18.66 3.51 -14.16
N TYR A 147 18.14 4.48 -13.46
CA TYR A 147 16.73 4.83 -13.39
C TYR A 147 16.56 6.26 -13.88
N HIS A 148 15.57 6.49 -14.69
CA HIS A 148 15.15 7.81 -15.13
C HIS A 148 13.79 8.12 -14.54
N ILE A 149 13.65 9.31 -13.93
CA ILE A 149 12.37 9.85 -13.47
C ILE A 149 11.99 11.02 -14.38
N ASP A 150 10.70 11.02 -14.72
CA ASP A 150 10.00 12.16 -15.28
C ASP A 150 8.77 12.43 -14.42
N TYR A 151 8.64 13.64 -13.87
CA TYR A 151 7.50 14.04 -13.06
C TYR A 151 6.57 14.90 -13.89
N GLU A 152 5.33 14.46 -14.01
CA GLU A 152 4.22 15.22 -14.59
C GLU A 152 3.18 15.48 -13.49
N GLU A 153 2.82 16.73 -13.30
CA GLU A 153 1.82 17.10 -12.31
C GLU A 153 0.49 16.43 -12.63
N PRO A 154 -0.09 15.63 -11.69
CA PRO A 154 -1.34 14.95 -11.93
C PRO A 154 -2.42 15.97 -12.31
N SER A 155 -3.08 15.78 -13.44
CA SER A 155 -4.23 16.59 -13.81
C SER A 155 -5.34 16.35 -12.81
N LEU A 156 -5.73 17.39 -12.07
CA LEU A 156 -6.95 17.35 -11.26
C LEU A 156 -8.13 17.27 -12.24
N GLU A 157 -8.60 16.06 -12.54
CA GLU A 157 -9.91 15.91 -13.17
C GLU A 157 -10.93 16.39 -12.12
N ASN A 158 -11.47 17.59 -12.40
CA ASN A 158 -12.59 18.13 -11.66
C ASN A 158 -13.80 17.21 -11.89
N GLU A 159 -14.17 16.42 -10.87
CA GLU A 159 -15.52 15.87 -10.76
C GLU A 159 -16.53 16.95 -10.32
#